data_002e6c280ef061a21fc469cf5f17ff5c
#
_entry.id   002e6c280ef061a21fc469cf5f17ff5c
#
_cell.length_a   1.000
_cell.length_b   1.000
_cell.length_c   1.000
_cell.angle_alpha   90.00
_cell.angle_beta   90.00
_cell.angle_gamma   90.00
#
_symmetry.space_group_name_H-M   'P 1'
#
loop_
_entity.id
_entity.type
_entity.pdbx_description
1 polymer ?
#
loop_
_entity_poly.entity_id
_entity_poly.type
_entity_poly.pdbx_seq_one_letter_code
_entity_poly.pdbx_strand_id
1 'polypeptide(L)'
;MKFEMNNREWIIKEVEQNELCSAHNDFSGDGCYYGTTFPSIQEIWLYKDIKKETKEKTLYHELMHCYLYTFISFNNINFSIDDFCDISANSHNIIHKIVKEYFNEQDKWKI
;
A
#
# COMPACT_ATOMS: atom_id res chain seq x y z
N MET A 1 8.65 4.53 -6.61
CA MET A 1 8.93 3.24 -7.29
C MET A 1 7.70 2.81 -8.07
N LYS A 2 7.90 2.30 -9.26
CA LYS A 2 6.82 1.69 -10.04
C LYS A 2 6.80 0.19 -9.82
N PHE A 3 5.61 -0.38 -9.76
CA PHE A 3 5.44 -1.83 -9.75
C PHE A 3 4.20 -2.21 -10.56
N GLU A 4 4.13 -3.47 -10.98
CA GLU A 4 2.97 -4.00 -11.67
C GLU A 4 2.25 -5.03 -10.79
N MET A 5 0.93 -4.98 -10.86
CA MET A 5 0.08 -5.97 -10.24
C MET A 5 -1.06 -6.27 -11.20
N ASN A 6 -1.14 -7.50 -11.67
CA ASN A 6 -2.11 -7.95 -12.68
C ASN A 6 -2.14 -7.05 -13.93
N ASN A 7 -0.96 -6.78 -14.49
CA ASN A 7 -0.75 -5.95 -15.67
C ASN A 7 -1.16 -4.47 -15.53
N ARG A 8 -1.39 -4.02 -14.30
CA ARG A 8 -1.64 -2.61 -14.01
C ARG A 8 -0.41 -2.01 -13.35
N GLU A 9 0.02 -0.87 -13.84
CA GLU A 9 1.14 -0.16 -13.27
C GLU A 9 0.69 0.73 -12.12
N TRP A 10 1.40 0.62 -11.01
CA TRP A 10 1.19 1.41 -9.81
C TRP A 10 2.45 2.16 -9.45
N ILE A 11 2.29 3.26 -8.73
CA ILE A 11 3.42 4.07 -8.27
C ILE A 11 3.35 4.20 -6.75
N ILE A 12 4.49 3.99 -6.09
CA ILE A 12 4.66 4.29 -4.66
C ILE A 12 5.42 5.60 -4.56
N LYS A 13 4.83 6.56 -3.86
CA LYS A 13 5.43 7.87 -3.60
C LYS A 13 5.61 8.10 -2.12
N GLU A 14 6.70 8.76 -1.74
CA GLU A 14 6.85 9.29 -0.38
C GLU A 14 6.51 10.77 -0.40
N VAL A 15 5.67 11.19 0.52
CA VAL A 15 5.11 12.54 0.55
C VAL A 15 5.20 13.13 1.94
N GLU A 16 5.03 14.45 2.03
CA GLU A 16 4.89 15.15 3.30
C GLU A 16 3.56 14.77 3.96
N GLN A 17 3.54 14.86 5.28
CA GLN A 17 2.34 14.50 6.04
C GLN A 17 1.13 15.36 5.69
N ASN A 18 1.34 16.65 5.48
CA ASN A 18 0.26 17.55 5.13
C ASN A 18 -0.33 17.25 3.73
N GLU A 19 0.48 16.83 2.79
CA GLU A 19 -0.01 16.39 1.48
C GLU A 19 -0.89 15.15 1.60
N LEU A 20 -0.46 14.20 2.40
CA LEU A 20 -1.20 12.98 2.65
C LEU A 20 -2.56 13.27 3.29
N CYS A 21 -2.58 14.14 4.29
CA CYS A 21 -3.81 14.54 4.98
C CYS A 21 -4.77 15.28 4.05
N SER A 22 -4.26 16.20 3.26
CA SER A 22 -5.06 16.97 2.31
C SER A 22 -5.70 16.08 1.25
N ALA A 23 -4.94 15.13 0.74
CA ALA A 23 -5.41 14.20 -0.27
C ALA A 23 -6.52 13.27 0.25
N HIS A 24 -6.48 12.96 1.53
CA HIS A 24 -7.46 12.05 2.12
C HIS A 24 -8.81 12.71 2.43
N ASN A 25 -8.87 14.02 2.52
CA ASN A 25 -10.07 14.79 2.89
C ASN A 25 -10.72 14.34 4.20
N ASP A 26 -9.99 13.61 5.02
CA ASP A 26 -10.51 13.14 6.29
C ASP A 26 -9.74 13.81 7.42
N PHE A 27 -10.31 14.89 7.89
CA PHE A 27 -9.72 15.65 8.98
C PHE A 27 -10.39 15.35 10.30
N SER A 28 -10.78 14.14 10.54
CA SER A 28 -11.25 13.81 11.87
C SER A 28 -10.08 13.79 12.84
N GLY A 29 -9.76 14.92 13.31
CA GLY A 29 -9.03 15.27 14.53
C GLY A 29 -7.72 14.60 14.87
N ASP A 30 -7.49 13.38 14.56
CA ASP A 30 -6.37 12.62 15.10
C ASP A 30 -5.33 12.24 14.11
N GLY A 31 -5.21 13.00 13.11
CA GLY A 31 -4.03 12.71 12.43
C GLY A 31 -4.14 12.13 11.10
N CYS A 32 -3.09 12.29 10.51
CA CYS A 32 -2.82 11.89 9.18
C CYS A 32 -2.42 10.44 9.20
N TYR A 33 -2.89 9.73 8.24
CA TYR A 33 -2.47 8.38 8.02
C TYR A 33 -0.98 8.34 7.67
N TYR A 34 -0.32 7.23 7.97
CA TYR A 34 1.05 6.99 7.54
C TYR A 34 1.14 6.59 6.07
N GLY A 35 0.03 6.23 5.48
CA GLY A 35 -0.05 5.90 4.07
C GLY A 35 -1.49 5.80 3.60
N THR A 36 -1.68 5.87 2.29
CA THR A 36 -2.99 5.68 1.68
C THR A 36 -2.85 5.15 0.26
N THR A 37 -3.89 4.45 -0.19
CA THR A 37 -3.98 3.89 -1.53
C THR A 37 -5.05 4.64 -2.30
N PHE A 38 -4.70 5.09 -3.50
CA PHE A 38 -5.60 5.78 -4.41
C PHE A 38 -5.85 4.92 -5.66
N PRO A 39 -6.89 4.08 -5.66
CA PRO A 39 -7.12 3.18 -6.78
C PRO A 39 -7.40 3.89 -8.11
N SER A 40 -8.06 5.03 -8.07
CA SER A 40 -8.43 5.75 -9.29
C SER A 40 -7.24 6.26 -10.09
N ILE A 41 -6.13 6.55 -9.42
CA ILE A 41 -4.89 7.00 -10.06
C ILE A 41 -3.78 5.97 -9.95
N GLN A 42 -4.05 4.83 -9.34
CA GLN A 42 -3.11 3.72 -9.15
C GLN A 42 -1.82 4.16 -8.46
N GLU A 43 -1.97 4.83 -7.32
CA GLU A 43 -0.85 5.30 -6.51
C GLU A 43 -1.02 4.90 -5.06
N ILE A 44 0.12 4.64 -4.42
CA ILE A 44 0.25 4.51 -2.97
C ILE A 44 1.13 5.65 -2.50
N TRP A 45 0.66 6.39 -1.51
CA TRP A 45 1.44 7.45 -0.87
C TRP A 45 1.80 7.04 0.54
N LEU A 46 3.08 7.20 0.89
CA LEU A 46 3.60 6.93 2.22
C LEU A 46 4.17 8.21 2.80
N TYR A 47 3.97 8.42 4.11
CA TYR A 47 4.64 9.50 4.80
C TYR A 47 6.15 9.22 4.85
N LYS A 48 6.93 10.17 4.36
CA LYS A 48 8.38 9.98 4.15
C LYS A 48 9.18 9.85 5.45
N ASP A 49 8.74 10.49 6.53
CA ASP A 49 9.53 10.63 7.77
C ASP A 49 9.11 9.67 8.89
N ILE A 50 8.52 8.55 8.55
CA ILE A 50 8.21 7.51 9.54
C ILE A 50 9.36 6.50 9.63
N LYS A 51 9.45 5.84 10.79
CA LYS A 51 10.46 4.81 11.02
C LYS A 51 10.31 3.68 10.01
N LYS A 52 11.44 3.09 9.64
CA LYS A 52 11.47 1.99 8.66
C LYS A 52 10.49 0.86 8.97
N GLU A 53 10.43 0.44 10.23
CA GLU A 53 9.52 -0.62 10.65
C GLU A 53 8.05 -0.26 10.44
N THR A 54 7.67 0.95 10.80
CA THR A 54 6.31 1.44 10.60
C THR A 54 6.02 1.60 9.11
N LYS A 55 6.98 2.10 8.35
CA LYS A 55 6.84 2.25 6.90
C LYS A 55 6.63 0.89 6.23
N GLU A 56 7.36 -0.12 6.65
CA GLU A 56 7.21 -1.48 6.14
C GLU A 56 5.81 -2.03 6.39
N LYS A 57 5.33 -1.93 7.63
CA LYS A 57 3.96 -2.36 7.97
C LYS A 57 2.91 -1.59 7.19
N THR A 58 3.09 -0.29 7.06
CA THR A 58 2.18 0.57 6.31
C THR A 58 2.15 0.16 4.84
N LEU A 59 3.31 -0.11 4.25
CA LEU A 59 3.38 -0.52 2.86
C LEU A 59 2.69 -1.88 2.64
N TYR A 60 2.89 -2.84 3.53
CA TYR A 60 2.15 -4.11 3.48
C TYR A 60 0.63 -3.88 3.51
N HIS A 61 0.18 -3.01 4.40
CA HIS A 61 -1.23 -2.68 4.52
C HIS A 61 -1.79 -2.07 3.23
N GLU A 62 -1.08 -1.08 2.67
CA GLU A 62 -1.54 -0.41 1.46
C GLU A 62 -1.47 -1.33 0.22
N LEU A 63 -0.46 -2.17 0.13
CA LEU A 63 -0.37 -3.16 -0.94
C LEU A 63 -1.49 -4.19 -0.86
N MET A 64 -1.97 -4.50 0.34
CA MET A 64 -3.13 -5.37 0.49
C MET A 64 -4.40 -4.71 -0.08
N HIS A 65 -4.56 -3.40 0.11
CA HIS A 65 -5.63 -2.66 -0.57
C HIS A 65 -5.52 -2.77 -2.09
N CYS A 66 -4.30 -2.63 -2.63
CA CYS A 66 -4.06 -2.82 -4.07
C CYS A 66 -4.46 -4.22 -4.53
N TYR A 67 -4.07 -5.22 -3.78
CA TYR A 67 -4.36 -6.62 -4.10
C TYR A 67 -5.88 -6.86 -4.12
N LEU A 68 -6.57 -6.41 -3.10
CA LEU A 68 -8.02 -6.56 -3.01
C LEU A 68 -8.72 -5.81 -4.15
N TYR A 69 -8.29 -4.60 -4.43
CA TYR A 69 -8.85 -3.82 -5.53
C TYR A 69 -8.61 -4.48 -6.89
N THR A 70 -7.44 -5.07 -7.09
CA THR A 70 -7.02 -5.62 -8.38
C THR A 70 -7.63 -6.99 -8.66
N PHE A 71 -7.68 -7.86 -7.67
CA PHE A 71 -8.03 -9.26 -7.85
C PHE A 71 -9.41 -9.65 -7.31
N ILE A 72 -10.00 -8.84 -6.44
CA ILE A 72 -11.25 -9.16 -5.77
C ILE A 72 -12.32 -8.17 -6.20
N SER A 73 -13.47 -8.68 -6.63
CA SER A 73 -14.61 -7.84 -6.93
C SER A 73 -15.31 -7.40 -5.64
N PHE A 74 -15.46 -6.09 -5.46
CA PHE A 74 -16.04 -5.53 -4.24
C PHE A 74 -17.58 -5.62 -4.18
N ASN A 75 -18.23 -6.15 -5.19
CA ASN A 75 -19.69 -6.09 -5.29
C ASN A 75 -20.43 -7.06 -4.38
N ASN A 76 -19.75 -8.00 -3.74
CA ASN A 76 -20.35 -8.96 -2.82
C ASN A 76 -19.33 -9.46 -1.81
N ILE A 77 -18.95 -8.57 -0.88
CA ILE A 77 -17.90 -8.95 0.06
C ILE A 77 -18.49 -9.52 1.33
N ASN A 78 -18.78 -10.81 1.29
CA ASN A 78 -18.91 -11.60 2.51
C ASN A 78 -17.74 -12.56 2.54
N PHE A 79 -16.63 -12.13 3.14
CA PHE A 79 -15.49 -13.00 3.29
C PHE A 79 -15.74 -13.99 4.42
N SER A 80 -15.67 -15.27 4.11
CA SER A 80 -15.53 -16.30 5.14
C SER A 80 -14.09 -16.28 5.68
N ILE A 81 -13.88 -16.97 6.80
CA ILE A 81 -12.52 -17.15 7.34
C ILE A 81 -11.63 -17.86 6.32
N ASP A 82 -12.18 -18.84 5.61
CA ASP A 82 -11.44 -19.57 4.59
C ASP A 82 -11.04 -18.67 3.42
N ASP A 83 -11.93 -17.80 2.97
CA ASP A 83 -11.62 -16.83 1.93
C ASP A 83 -10.49 -15.89 2.36
N PHE A 84 -10.53 -15.43 3.60
CA PHE A 84 -9.47 -14.59 4.14
C PHE A 84 -8.12 -15.32 4.16
N CYS A 85 -8.11 -16.59 4.57
CA CYS A 85 -6.89 -17.40 4.57
C CYS A 85 -6.34 -17.59 3.17
N ASP A 86 -7.20 -17.86 2.20
CA ASP A 86 -6.80 -18.02 0.80
C ASP A 86 -6.24 -16.72 0.23
N ILE A 87 -6.89 -15.60 0.49
CA ILE A 87 -6.43 -14.28 0.04
C ILE A 87 -5.06 -13.98 0.65
N SER A 88 -4.89 -14.22 1.95
CA SER A 88 -3.62 -13.99 2.63
C SER A 88 -2.50 -14.86 2.05
N ALA A 89 -2.78 -16.13 1.81
CA ALA A 89 -1.80 -17.06 1.25
C ALA A 89 -1.41 -16.67 -0.18
N ASN A 90 -2.38 -16.34 -1.01
CA ASN A 90 -2.14 -16.01 -2.42
C ASN A 90 -1.48 -14.66 -2.61
N SER A 91 -1.79 -13.69 -1.75
CA SER A 91 -1.22 -12.34 -1.85
C SER A 91 0.20 -12.23 -1.30
N HIS A 92 0.59 -13.14 -0.39
CA HIS A 92 1.83 -13.00 0.37
C HIS A 92 3.06 -12.86 -0.51
N ASN A 93 3.25 -13.72 -1.47
CA ASN A 93 4.45 -13.71 -2.32
C ASN A 93 4.51 -12.46 -3.21
N ILE A 94 3.39 -12.04 -3.74
CA ILE A 94 3.29 -10.86 -4.59
C ILE A 94 3.66 -9.62 -3.79
N ILE A 95 3.02 -9.42 -2.66
CA ILE A 95 3.21 -8.25 -1.80
C ILE A 95 4.62 -8.23 -1.22
N HIS A 96 5.09 -9.36 -0.71
CA HIS A 96 6.42 -9.46 -0.11
C HIS A 96 7.53 -9.09 -1.11
N LYS A 97 7.40 -9.53 -2.35
CA LYS A 97 8.34 -9.18 -3.41
C LYS A 97 8.40 -7.66 -3.64
N ILE A 98 7.25 -7.01 -3.71
CA ILE A 98 7.15 -5.56 -3.92
C ILE A 98 7.77 -4.81 -2.74
N VAL A 99 7.47 -5.22 -1.51
CA VAL A 99 8.05 -4.61 -0.31
C VAL A 99 9.57 -4.73 -0.31
N LYS A 100 10.10 -5.89 -0.63
CA LYS A 100 11.54 -6.09 -0.71
C LYS A 100 12.18 -5.21 -1.79
N GLU A 101 11.58 -5.12 -2.95
CA GLU A 101 12.09 -4.28 -4.03
C GLU A 101 12.09 -2.81 -3.61
N TYR A 102 11.03 -2.35 -2.96
CA TYR A 102 10.94 -0.98 -2.49
C TYR A 102 12.08 -0.62 -1.53
N PHE A 103 12.28 -1.42 -0.50
CA PHE A 103 13.32 -1.15 0.49
C PHE A 103 14.74 -1.35 -0.08
N ASN A 104 14.93 -2.26 -1.01
CA ASN A 104 16.22 -2.42 -1.69
C ASN A 104 16.55 -1.18 -2.54
N GLU A 105 15.58 -0.60 -3.24
CA GLU A 105 15.79 0.64 -3.98
C GLU A 105 16.13 1.81 -3.06
N GLN A 106 15.45 1.93 -1.93
CA GLN A 106 15.74 2.95 -0.95
C GLN A 106 17.15 2.81 -0.39
N ASP A 107 17.58 1.59 -0.11
CA ASP A 107 18.90 1.32 0.46
C ASP A 107 20.03 1.57 -0.52
N LYS A 108 19.82 1.44 -1.83
CA LYS A 108 20.81 1.73 -2.86
C LYS A 108 21.31 3.18 -2.85
N TRP A 109 20.48 4.10 -2.37
CA TRP A 109 20.81 5.52 -2.37
C TRP A 109 21.34 6.00 -1.02
N LYS A 110 21.41 5.11 -0.04
CA LYS A 110 22.00 5.37 1.26
C LYS A 110 23.44 4.89 1.28
N ILE A 111 24.31 5.75 0.83
CA ILE A 111 25.74 5.50 0.93
C ILE A 111 26.31 6.30 2.09
#